data_a09d7035ce8777d7141bd93d141fa6fb
#
_entry.id   a09d7035ce8777d7141bd93d141fa6fb
#
_cell.length_a   1.000
_cell.length_b   1.000
_cell.length_c   1.000
_cell.angle_alpha   90.00
_cell.angle_beta   90.00
_cell.angle_gamma   90.00
#
_symmetry.space_group_name_H-M   'P 1'
#
loop_
_entity.id
_entity.type
_entity.pdbx_description
1 polymer ?
#
loop_
_entity_poly.entity_id
_entity_poly.type
_entity_poly.pdbx_seq_one_letter_code
_entity_poly.pdbx_strand_id
1 'polypeptide(L)'
;MLTKKQRDLLEFIHKRVQKDGVPPSFDEMKEALDLRSKSGIHRLITALEERGFIRRLAHRARAIEVVKLPDSLGEMKTGFTPKLIDGGKPDGPAPTAARKIDSSQSQQLPLIGRIAAGIPMEAIADDAQQVTVPAQMLSGQGQHYALEVKGDSMINAGINEGDIVVIRETSTAENGDIVVAQIEGYEATLKRFKRMGDVVALEAANPGYETRMLPIGHVKVQGRLVGLIRS
;
A
#
# COMPACT_ATOMS: atom_id res chain seq x y z
N MET A 1 -32.64 6.75 -8.85
CA MET A 1 -32.57 8.21 -8.70
C MET A 1 -32.28 8.56 -7.25
N LEU A 2 -31.48 9.60 -6.96
CA LEU A 2 -31.26 10.12 -5.61
C LEU A 2 -32.43 11.02 -5.19
N THR A 3 -32.81 10.95 -3.91
CA THR A 3 -33.73 11.92 -3.34
C THR A 3 -33.09 13.31 -3.23
N LYS A 4 -33.86 14.38 -3.11
CA LYS A 4 -33.32 15.74 -2.97
C LYS A 4 -32.31 15.83 -1.81
N LYS A 5 -32.65 15.33 -0.62
CA LYS A 5 -31.76 15.34 0.55
C LYS A 5 -30.48 14.50 0.37
N GLN A 6 -30.55 13.39 -0.37
CA GLN A 6 -29.36 12.59 -0.70
C GLN A 6 -28.42 13.34 -1.64
N ARG A 7 -28.97 14.07 -2.60
CA ARG A 7 -28.21 14.89 -3.54
C ARG A 7 -27.55 16.07 -2.81
N ASP A 8 -28.31 16.78 -2.00
CA ASP A 8 -27.81 17.92 -1.22
C ASP A 8 -26.67 17.49 -0.28
N LEU A 9 -26.77 16.32 0.36
CA LEU A 9 -25.72 15.78 1.20
C LEU A 9 -24.46 15.42 0.40
N LEU A 10 -24.63 14.75 -0.74
CA LEU A 10 -23.51 14.36 -1.60
C LEU A 10 -22.76 15.58 -2.15
N GLU A 11 -23.51 16.62 -2.56
CA GLU A 11 -22.95 17.88 -3.03
C GLU A 11 -22.19 18.61 -1.91
N PHE A 12 -22.73 18.65 -0.70
CA PHE A 12 -22.07 19.24 0.46
C PHE A 12 -20.76 18.53 0.80
N ILE A 13 -20.78 17.18 0.86
CA ILE A 13 -19.56 16.37 1.10
C ILE A 13 -18.53 16.65 0.01
N HIS A 14 -18.93 16.64 -1.25
CA HIS A 14 -18.04 16.87 -2.39
C HIS A 14 -17.37 18.25 -2.35
N LYS A 15 -18.15 19.32 -2.15
CA LYS A 15 -17.63 20.69 -2.03
C LYS A 15 -16.65 20.84 -0.87
N ARG A 16 -16.95 20.20 0.26
CA ARG A 16 -16.12 20.28 1.46
C ARG A 16 -14.78 19.56 1.25
N VAL A 17 -14.82 18.36 0.68
CA VAL A 17 -13.61 17.60 0.33
C VAL A 17 -12.74 18.35 -0.68
N GLN A 18 -13.35 19.01 -1.68
CA GLN A 18 -12.59 19.82 -2.64
C GLN A 18 -11.94 21.05 -2.01
N LYS A 19 -12.62 21.70 -1.05
CA LYS A 19 -12.14 22.92 -0.43
C LYS A 19 -11.10 22.67 0.65
N ASP A 20 -11.36 21.73 1.55
CA ASP A 20 -10.62 21.54 2.80
C ASP A 20 -9.77 20.24 2.79
N GLY A 21 -9.92 19.40 1.75
CA GLY A 21 -9.22 18.09 1.66
C GLY A 21 -9.71 17.05 2.66
N VAL A 22 -10.69 17.38 3.52
CA VAL A 22 -11.20 16.51 4.58
C VAL A 22 -12.73 16.47 4.53
N PRO A 23 -13.34 15.27 4.63
CA PRO A 23 -14.80 15.13 4.68
C PRO A 23 -15.40 15.82 5.91
N PRO A 24 -16.62 16.38 5.80
CA PRO A 24 -17.31 17.00 6.92
C PRO A 24 -17.69 15.97 8.00
N SER A 25 -17.79 16.43 9.24
CA SER A 25 -18.31 15.64 10.36
C SER A 25 -19.83 15.44 10.25
N PHE A 26 -20.36 14.45 10.99
CA PHE A 26 -21.82 14.24 11.07
C PHE A 26 -22.58 15.43 11.62
N ASP A 27 -21.96 16.22 12.50
CA ASP A 27 -22.56 17.45 13.05
C ASP A 27 -22.64 18.54 11.98
N GLU A 28 -21.57 18.76 11.23
CA GLU A 28 -21.54 19.71 10.11
C GLU A 28 -22.54 19.32 9.01
N MET A 29 -22.65 18.03 8.69
CA MET A 29 -23.66 17.53 7.73
C MET A 29 -25.09 17.74 8.23
N LYS A 30 -25.32 17.53 9.55
CA LYS A 30 -26.62 17.74 10.18
C LYS A 30 -27.06 19.20 10.09
N GLU A 31 -26.15 20.12 10.40
CA GLU A 31 -26.37 21.56 10.32
C GLU A 31 -26.61 22.02 8.87
N ALA A 32 -25.78 21.57 7.93
CA ALA A 32 -25.88 21.94 6.53
C ALA A 32 -27.19 21.49 5.87
N LEU A 33 -27.81 20.38 6.32
CA LEU A 33 -29.08 19.87 5.79
C LEU A 33 -30.29 20.20 6.67
N ASP A 34 -30.12 20.99 7.72
CA ASP A 34 -31.17 21.35 8.69
C ASP A 34 -31.93 20.11 9.21
N LEU A 35 -31.17 19.10 9.67
CA LEU A 35 -31.72 17.87 10.21
C LEU A 35 -31.72 17.89 11.74
N ARG A 36 -32.82 17.43 12.35
CA ARG A 36 -32.98 17.43 13.81
C ARG A 36 -32.10 16.40 14.52
N SER A 37 -31.65 15.33 13.81
CA SER A 37 -30.91 14.25 14.44
C SER A 37 -29.79 13.71 13.57
N LYS A 38 -28.70 13.22 14.23
CA LYS A 38 -27.59 12.51 13.57
C LYS A 38 -28.04 11.18 12.90
N SER A 39 -29.12 10.57 13.41
CA SER A 39 -29.68 9.35 12.82
C SER A 39 -30.19 9.57 11.39
N GLY A 40 -30.69 10.79 11.09
CA GLY A 40 -31.10 11.20 9.73
C GLY A 40 -29.90 11.20 8.76
N ILE A 41 -28.78 11.76 9.19
CA ILE A 41 -27.53 11.75 8.40
C ILE A 41 -27.04 10.34 8.19
N HIS A 42 -27.05 9.51 9.24
CA HIS A 42 -26.60 8.11 9.14
C HIS A 42 -27.37 7.33 8.08
N ARG A 43 -28.71 7.49 8.02
CA ARG A 43 -29.56 6.85 7.01
C ARG A 43 -29.24 7.35 5.59
N LEU A 44 -29.01 8.65 5.43
CA LEU A 44 -28.67 9.22 4.12
C LEU A 44 -27.30 8.73 3.64
N ILE A 45 -26.30 8.65 4.51
CA ILE A 45 -24.97 8.14 4.21
C ILE A 45 -25.03 6.65 3.84
N THR A 46 -25.73 5.82 4.62
CA THR A 46 -25.91 4.40 4.30
C THR A 46 -26.58 4.21 2.94
N ALA A 47 -27.63 4.98 2.64
CA ALA A 47 -28.30 4.90 1.35
C ALA A 47 -27.44 5.39 0.16
N LEU A 48 -26.52 6.33 0.38
CA LEU A 48 -25.56 6.76 -0.64
C LEU A 48 -24.45 5.72 -0.85
N GLU A 49 -24.02 5.05 0.21
CA GLU A 49 -23.04 3.98 0.17
C GLU A 49 -23.59 2.72 -0.55
N GLU A 50 -24.80 2.25 -0.20
CA GLU A 50 -25.50 1.15 -0.86
C GLU A 50 -25.69 1.38 -2.37
N ARG A 51 -25.83 2.64 -2.78
CA ARG A 51 -25.97 3.05 -4.19
C ARG A 51 -24.64 3.34 -4.88
N GLY A 52 -23.51 3.17 -4.18
CA GLY A 52 -22.16 3.33 -4.72
C GLY A 52 -21.74 4.76 -5.02
N PHE A 53 -22.40 5.78 -4.42
CA PHE A 53 -22.01 7.18 -4.58
C PHE A 53 -20.89 7.60 -3.62
N ILE A 54 -20.84 6.97 -2.44
CA ILE A 54 -19.80 7.18 -1.43
C ILE A 54 -19.31 5.83 -0.90
N ARG A 55 -18.12 5.83 -0.30
CA ARG A 55 -17.52 4.69 0.40
C ARG A 55 -16.99 5.14 1.75
N ARG A 56 -17.25 4.36 2.80
CA ARG A 56 -16.61 4.55 4.10
C ARG A 56 -15.30 3.80 4.15
N LEU A 57 -14.25 4.47 4.57
CA LEU A 57 -12.95 3.84 4.80
C LEU A 57 -12.87 3.39 6.24
N ALA A 58 -12.62 2.10 6.47
CA ALA A 58 -12.46 1.54 7.81
C ALA A 58 -11.24 2.16 8.52
N HIS A 59 -11.34 2.29 9.85
CA HIS A 59 -10.26 2.75 10.75
C HIS A 59 -9.81 4.22 10.65
N ARG A 60 -10.57 5.10 10.00
CA ARG A 60 -10.31 6.55 10.05
C ARG A 60 -11.55 7.30 10.50
N ALA A 61 -11.45 8.13 11.53
CA ALA A 61 -12.50 9.08 11.90
C ALA A 61 -12.74 10.04 10.73
N ARG A 62 -14.02 10.20 10.31
CA ARG A 62 -14.46 11.06 9.18
C ARG A 62 -14.08 10.56 7.78
N ALA A 63 -13.84 9.28 7.58
CA ALA A 63 -13.40 8.76 6.29
C ALA A 63 -14.58 8.42 5.37
N ILE A 64 -15.07 9.41 4.64
CA ILE A 64 -16.05 9.25 3.56
C ILE A 64 -15.38 9.69 2.26
N GLU A 65 -15.34 8.80 1.29
CA GLU A 65 -14.86 9.06 -0.06
C GLU A 65 -16.03 9.16 -1.02
N VAL A 66 -16.04 10.16 -1.90
CA VAL A 66 -17.02 10.28 -2.98
C VAL A 66 -16.51 9.47 -4.18
N VAL A 67 -17.21 8.39 -4.50
CA VAL A 67 -16.85 7.46 -5.58
C VAL A 67 -17.48 7.86 -6.91
N LYS A 68 -18.73 8.37 -6.87
CA LYS A 68 -19.50 8.72 -8.06
C LYS A 68 -20.37 9.96 -7.80
N LEU A 69 -20.43 10.83 -8.80
CA LEU A 69 -21.37 11.96 -8.81
C LEU A 69 -22.53 11.67 -9.78
N PRO A 70 -23.77 12.06 -9.48
CA PRO A 70 -24.89 11.96 -10.43
C PRO A 70 -24.68 12.94 -11.59
N ASP A 71 -25.11 12.56 -12.78
CA ASP A 71 -24.95 13.32 -14.03
C ASP A 71 -25.49 14.77 -13.93
N SER A 72 -26.47 15.01 -13.05
CA SER A 72 -27.02 16.34 -12.79
C SER A 72 -26.12 17.26 -11.96
N LEU A 73 -25.02 16.74 -11.39
CA LEU A 73 -23.98 17.49 -10.66
C LEU A 73 -22.63 17.44 -11.41
N GLY A 74 -22.58 16.73 -12.54
CA GLY A 74 -21.36 16.47 -13.34
C GLY A 74 -20.99 17.58 -14.32
N GLU A 75 -21.77 18.65 -14.46
CA GLU A 75 -21.41 19.80 -15.31
C GLU A 75 -20.76 20.97 -14.54
N MET A 76 -19.92 20.68 -13.56
CA MET A 76 -18.83 21.60 -13.26
C MET A 76 -17.58 21.02 -13.92
N LYS A 77 -17.26 21.56 -15.09
CA LYS A 77 -16.00 21.37 -15.80
C LYS A 77 -14.86 21.47 -14.80
N THR A 78 -14.31 20.35 -14.40
CA THR A 78 -12.94 20.30 -13.88
C THR A 78 -11.99 20.49 -15.06
N GLY A 79 -12.17 21.62 -15.72
CA GLY A 79 -11.24 22.15 -16.67
C GLY A 79 -10.26 23.01 -15.92
N PHE A 80 -9.33 22.39 -15.19
CA PHE A 80 -8.05 23.01 -15.03
C PHE A 80 -7.37 22.90 -16.41
N THR A 81 -7.70 23.84 -17.29
CA THR A 81 -6.82 24.17 -18.40
C THR A 81 -5.71 25.02 -17.80
N PRO A 82 -4.48 24.51 -17.67
CA PRO A 82 -3.35 25.36 -17.32
C PRO A 82 -3.23 26.40 -18.44
N LYS A 83 -3.58 27.67 -18.15
CA LYS A 83 -3.27 28.78 -19.02
C LYS A 83 -1.76 28.92 -18.96
N LEU A 84 -1.07 28.58 -20.05
CA LEU A 84 0.34 28.90 -20.20
C LEU A 84 0.46 30.42 -20.04
N ILE A 85 1.02 30.85 -18.93
CA ILE A 85 1.54 32.21 -18.80
C ILE A 85 2.87 32.16 -19.55
N ASP A 86 2.90 32.79 -20.71
CA ASP A 86 4.09 33.00 -21.50
C ASP A 86 5.03 33.95 -20.76
N GLY A 87 5.72 33.41 -19.74
CA GLY A 87 6.83 34.07 -19.09
C GLY A 87 8.05 33.90 -19.97
N GLY A 88 8.55 34.99 -20.56
CA GLY A 88 9.60 35.07 -21.52
C GLY A 88 10.71 34.04 -21.33
N LYS A 89 11.03 33.36 -22.44
CA LYS A 89 12.10 32.36 -22.54
C LYS A 89 13.41 32.84 -21.90
N PRO A 90 14.02 32.00 -21.04
CA PRO A 90 15.45 31.78 -21.16
C PRO A 90 15.66 30.57 -22.09
N ASP A 91 16.53 30.73 -23.07
CA ASP A 91 17.03 29.66 -23.92
C ASP A 91 17.77 28.63 -23.05
N GLY A 92 17.05 27.63 -22.55
CA GLY A 92 17.55 26.43 -21.91
C GLY A 92 16.91 25.21 -22.58
N PRO A 93 17.62 24.06 -22.66
CA PRO A 93 17.07 22.87 -23.29
C PRO A 93 15.74 22.51 -22.65
N ALA A 94 14.73 22.25 -23.49
CA ALA A 94 13.39 21.88 -23.08
C ALA A 94 13.44 20.76 -22.00
N PRO A 95 12.62 20.82 -20.92
CA PRO A 95 12.52 19.71 -19.99
C PRO A 95 12.10 18.49 -20.77
N THR A 96 12.93 17.48 -20.73
CA THR A 96 12.70 16.19 -21.39
C THR A 96 11.30 15.71 -21.01
N ALA A 97 10.44 15.55 -22.00
CA ALA A 97 9.09 15.02 -21.84
C ALA A 97 9.13 13.82 -20.87
N ALA A 98 8.20 13.77 -19.92
CA ALA A 98 8.05 12.65 -19.02
C ALA A 98 8.18 11.37 -19.87
N ARG A 99 9.25 10.61 -19.65
CA ARG A 99 9.49 9.36 -20.36
C ARG A 99 8.26 8.50 -20.13
N LYS A 100 7.55 8.18 -21.21
CA LYS A 100 6.57 7.09 -21.16
C LYS A 100 7.32 5.90 -20.57
N ILE A 101 6.86 5.42 -19.42
CA ILE A 101 7.36 4.17 -18.87
C ILE A 101 6.89 3.11 -19.86
N ASP A 102 7.83 2.62 -20.68
CA ASP A 102 7.57 1.50 -21.56
C ASP A 102 7.17 0.33 -20.68
N SER A 103 5.97 -0.20 -20.92
CA SER A 103 5.48 -1.42 -20.25
C SER A 103 6.41 -2.63 -20.49
N SER A 104 7.36 -2.53 -21.40
CA SER A 104 8.46 -3.49 -21.60
C SER A 104 9.49 -3.53 -20.45
N GLN A 105 9.44 -2.60 -19.51
CA GLN A 105 10.34 -2.54 -18.34
C GLN A 105 9.69 -3.07 -17.04
N SER A 106 8.56 -3.74 -17.13
CA SER A 106 7.93 -4.40 -15.97
C SER A 106 7.95 -5.92 -16.14
N GLN A 107 8.19 -6.63 -15.05
CA GLN A 107 8.20 -8.09 -14.99
C GLN A 107 7.16 -8.58 -14.01
N GLN A 108 6.53 -9.70 -14.31
CA GLN A 108 5.59 -10.35 -13.40
C GLN A 108 6.34 -11.36 -12.55
N LEU A 109 6.17 -11.26 -11.23
CA LEU A 109 6.73 -12.20 -10.25
C LEU A 109 5.62 -13.01 -9.59
N PRO A 110 5.85 -14.30 -9.35
CA PRO A 110 4.92 -15.11 -8.58
C PRO A 110 4.88 -14.63 -7.12
N LEU A 111 3.67 -14.42 -6.57
CA LEU A 111 3.44 -14.23 -5.14
C LEU A 111 3.30 -15.62 -4.52
N ILE A 112 4.39 -16.15 -3.95
CA ILE A 112 4.46 -17.57 -3.54
C ILE A 112 3.93 -17.83 -2.14
N GLY A 113 3.65 -16.79 -1.34
CA GLY A 113 3.14 -17.01 0.02
C GLY A 113 3.08 -15.76 0.88
N ARG A 114 2.74 -16.01 2.15
CA ARG A 114 2.77 -15.02 3.23
C ARG A 114 3.90 -15.34 4.19
N ILE A 115 4.62 -14.32 4.62
CA ILE A 115 5.72 -14.48 5.55
C ILE A 115 5.43 -13.76 6.87
N ALA A 116 5.45 -14.52 7.97
CA ALA A 116 5.27 -14.00 9.32
C ALA A 116 6.38 -14.52 10.24
N ALA A 117 6.63 -13.79 11.33
CA ALA A 117 7.57 -14.28 12.35
C ALA A 117 6.96 -15.46 13.11
N GLY A 118 7.71 -16.58 13.20
CA GLY A 118 7.33 -17.72 14.04
C GLY A 118 6.25 -18.65 13.48
N ILE A 119 5.85 -18.49 12.22
CA ILE A 119 4.83 -19.31 11.57
C ILE A 119 5.44 -19.99 10.34
N PRO A 120 5.12 -21.26 10.05
CA PRO A 120 5.48 -21.89 8.78
C PRO A 120 4.98 -21.02 7.61
N MET A 121 5.77 -20.91 6.56
CA MET A 121 5.39 -20.17 5.37
C MET A 121 4.12 -20.80 4.76
N GLU A 122 3.01 -20.09 4.80
CA GLU A 122 1.80 -20.52 4.10
C GLU A 122 2.03 -20.31 2.60
N ALA A 123 2.19 -21.38 1.85
CA ALA A 123 2.19 -21.35 0.40
C ALA A 123 0.78 -20.92 -0.07
N ILE A 124 0.71 -19.92 -0.94
CA ILE A 124 -0.55 -19.62 -1.64
C ILE A 124 -0.76 -20.77 -2.63
N ALA A 125 -1.88 -21.51 -2.45
CA ALA A 125 -2.21 -22.65 -3.31
C ALA A 125 -2.39 -22.19 -4.77
N ASP A 126 -1.95 -23.03 -5.66
CA ASP A 126 -1.98 -23.18 -7.13
C ASP A 126 -2.49 -22.06 -8.07
N ASP A 127 -3.18 -21.03 -7.62
CA ASP A 127 -3.46 -19.80 -8.37
C ASP A 127 -2.46 -18.71 -7.95
N ALA A 128 -1.20 -18.87 -8.33
CA ALA A 128 -0.15 -17.93 -8.02
C ALA A 128 -0.51 -16.53 -8.53
N GLN A 129 -1.02 -15.69 -7.63
CA GLN A 129 -1.20 -14.27 -7.92
C GLN A 129 0.14 -13.72 -8.41
N GLN A 130 0.10 -12.98 -9.50
CA GLN A 130 1.31 -12.36 -10.04
C GLN A 130 1.35 -10.89 -9.65
N VAL A 131 2.52 -10.43 -9.25
CA VAL A 131 2.77 -9.03 -8.92
C VAL A 131 3.64 -8.42 -10.02
N THR A 132 3.16 -7.32 -10.60
CA THR A 132 3.93 -6.58 -11.60
C THR A 132 4.93 -5.67 -10.91
N VAL A 133 6.21 -5.84 -11.18
CA VAL A 133 7.30 -5.06 -10.60
C VAL A 133 8.11 -4.37 -11.69
N PRO A 134 8.63 -3.15 -11.45
CA PRO A 134 9.60 -2.52 -12.36
C PRO A 134 10.86 -3.39 -12.50
N ALA A 135 11.30 -3.63 -13.73
CA ALA A 135 12.51 -4.43 -13.98
C ALA A 135 13.77 -3.87 -13.28
N GLN A 136 13.78 -2.57 -12.98
CA GLN A 136 14.85 -1.91 -12.24
C GLN A 136 14.99 -2.39 -10.78
N MET A 137 13.91 -2.94 -10.18
CA MET A 137 13.96 -3.56 -8.84
C MET A 137 14.62 -4.94 -8.87
N LEU A 138 14.68 -5.57 -10.05
CA LEU A 138 15.20 -6.93 -10.22
C LEU A 138 16.70 -6.88 -10.53
N SER A 139 17.47 -6.30 -9.61
CA SER A 139 18.91 -6.19 -9.77
C SER A 139 19.64 -7.50 -9.46
N GLY A 140 20.56 -7.89 -10.34
CA GLY A 140 21.40 -9.09 -10.18
C GLY A 140 20.87 -10.31 -10.92
N GLN A 141 21.75 -11.31 -11.08
CA GLN A 141 21.39 -12.63 -11.64
C GLN A 141 20.68 -13.46 -10.56
N GLY A 142 19.66 -14.21 -10.93
CA GLY A 142 18.92 -15.11 -10.06
C GLY A 142 17.41 -14.99 -10.22
N GLN A 143 16.70 -15.96 -9.67
CA GLN A 143 15.24 -15.94 -9.64
C GLN A 143 14.74 -14.94 -8.61
N HIS A 144 13.58 -14.34 -8.89
CA HIS A 144 12.92 -13.40 -7.99
C HIS A 144 11.51 -13.88 -7.72
N TYR A 145 11.04 -13.67 -6.53
CA TYR A 145 9.68 -13.97 -6.11
C TYR A 145 9.15 -12.90 -5.15
N ALA A 146 7.87 -12.88 -4.95
CA ALA A 146 7.21 -11.96 -4.04
C ALA A 146 6.59 -12.69 -2.86
N LEU A 147 6.57 -12.03 -1.69
CA LEU A 147 5.89 -12.48 -0.48
C LEU A 147 5.06 -11.35 0.11
N GLU A 148 3.86 -11.65 0.62
CA GLU A 148 3.07 -10.73 1.42
C GLU A 148 3.55 -10.77 2.89
N VAL A 149 3.80 -9.59 3.47
CA VAL A 149 4.24 -9.48 4.86
C VAL A 149 3.05 -9.56 5.80
N LYS A 150 3.16 -10.39 6.84
CA LYS A 150 2.20 -10.47 7.93
C LYS A 150 2.87 -10.13 9.25
N GLY A 151 2.21 -9.25 10.01
CA GLY A 151 2.74 -8.75 11.28
C GLY A 151 3.70 -7.56 11.13
N ASP A 152 4.21 -7.09 12.25
CA ASP A 152 4.92 -5.82 12.39
C ASP A 152 6.38 -5.96 12.84
N SER A 153 6.95 -7.17 12.78
CA SER A 153 8.31 -7.44 13.26
C SER A 153 9.42 -6.65 12.56
N MET A 154 9.12 -6.05 11.40
CA MET A 154 10.08 -5.28 10.59
C MET A 154 9.64 -3.82 10.37
N ILE A 155 8.72 -3.30 11.19
CA ILE A 155 8.12 -1.96 11.03
C ILE A 155 9.16 -0.83 11.06
N ASN A 156 10.19 -0.92 11.90
CA ASN A 156 11.24 0.10 11.99
C ASN A 156 12.25 0.03 10.82
N ALA A 157 12.15 -1.01 9.98
CA ALA A 157 12.82 -1.07 8.69
C ALA A 157 11.93 -0.53 7.54
N GLY A 158 10.75 0.02 7.86
CA GLY A 158 9.79 0.54 6.90
C GLY A 158 8.95 -0.54 6.22
N ILE A 159 8.98 -1.78 6.72
CA ILE A 159 8.21 -2.91 6.19
C ILE A 159 7.01 -3.15 7.10
N ASN A 160 5.80 -2.92 6.58
CA ASN A 160 4.54 -3.01 7.31
C ASN A 160 3.75 -4.26 6.92
N GLU A 161 2.79 -4.63 7.76
CA GLU A 161 1.82 -5.67 7.41
C GLU A 161 1.06 -5.30 6.12
N GLY A 162 0.88 -6.27 5.23
CA GLY A 162 0.26 -6.09 3.91
C GLY A 162 1.20 -5.59 2.82
N ASP A 163 2.44 -5.21 3.14
CA ASP A 163 3.44 -4.90 2.11
C ASP A 163 3.81 -6.16 1.32
N ILE A 164 4.13 -5.98 0.04
CA ILE A 164 4.69 -7.02 -0.78
C ILE A 164 6.20 -6.82 -0.88
N VAL A 165 6.96 -7.78 -0.42
CA VAL A 165 8.43 -7.78 -0.51
C VAL A 165 8.89 -8.59 -1.71
N VAL A 166 9.80 -8.00 -2.49
CA VAL A 166 10.46 -8.64 -3.62
C VAL A 166 11.77 -9.24 -3.14
N ILE A 167 11.89 -10.53 -3.29
CA ILE A 167 13.02 -11.33 -2.80
C ILE A 167 13.81 -11.86 -3.99
N ARG A 168 15.13 -11.70 -3.96
CA ARG A 168 16.04 -12.37 -4.87
C ARG A 168 16.51 -13.68 -4.21
N GLU A 169 16.31 -14.79 -4.87
CA GLU A 169 16.78 -16.10 -4.40
C GLU A 169 18.29 -16.11 -4.25
N THR A 170 18.77 -16.45 -3.07
CA THR A 170 20.19 -16.62 -2.74
C THR A 170 20.34 -17.43 -1.47
N SER A 171 21.41 -18.20 -1.38
CA SER A 171 21.79 -18.93 -0.16
C SER A 171 22.80 -18.19 0.71
N THR A 172 23.23 -16.97 0.30
CA THR A 172 24.24 -16.18 1.00
C THR A 172 23.70 -14.81 1.35
N ALA A 173 24.14 -14.25 2.47
CA ALA A 173 23.78 -12.92 2.92
C ALA A 173 24.96 -12.26 3.64
N GLU A 174 24.99 -10.92 3.60
CA GLU A 174 25.91 -10.09 4.33
C GLU A 174 25.28 -9.55 5.61
N ASN A 175 26.12 -9.12 6.56
CA ASN A 175 25.60 -8.50 7.78
C ASN A 175 24.84 -7.22 7.48
N GLY A 176 23.60 -7.14 7.96
CA GLY A 176 22.69 -6.04 7.72
C GLY A 176 21.64 -6.29 6.63
N ASP A 177 21.83 -7.31 5.78
CA ASP A 177 20.82 -7.68 4.80
C ASP A 177 19.51 -8.09 5.46
N ILE A 178 18.39 -7.74 4.84
CA ILE A 178 17.07 -8.26 5.21
C ILE A 178 16.85 -9.52 4.37
N VAL A 179 16.66 -10.64 5.03
CA VAL A 179 16.60 -11.96 4.39
C VAL A 179 15.35 -12.73 4.75
N VAL A 180 14.93 -13.58 3.85
CA VAL A 180 14.06 -14.71 4.16
C VAL A 180 14.95 -15.84 4.66
N ALA A 181 14.84 -16.13 5.95
CA ALA A 181 15.60 -17.20 6.60
C ALA A 181 14.67 -18.37 6.95
N GLN A 182 15.06 -19.57 6.57
CA GLN A 182 14.42 -20.80 7.01
C GLN A 182 15.16 -21.32 8.24
N ILE A 183 14.42 -21.60 9.31
CA ILE A 183 14.93 -22.11 10.58
C ILE A 183 14.51 -23.55 10.72
N GLU A 184 15.48 -24.43 10.99
CA GLU A 184 15.28 -25.88 11.21
C GLU A 184 14.46 -26.59 10.12
N GLY A 185 14.36 -25.99 8.93
CA GLY A 185 13.70 -26.59 7.76
C GLY A 185 12.19 -26.37 7.65
N TYR A 186 11.52 -25.85 8.68
CA TYR A 186 10.05 -25.70 8.70
C TYR A 186 9.53 -24.29 8.93
N GLU A 187 10.27 -23.42 9.59
CA GLU A 187 9.87 -22.05 9.86
C GLU A 187 10.58 -21.08 8.91
N ALA A 188 9.84 -20.21 8.22
CA ALA A 188 10.41 -19.11 7.44
C ALA A 188 10.11 -17.78 8.10
N THR A 189 11.07 -16.85 8.09
CA THR A 189 10.92 -15.53 8.69
C THR A 189 11.68 -14.46 7.90
N LEU A 190 11.17 -13.22 7.91
CA LEU A 190 11.86 -12.06 7.36
C LEU A 190 12.54 -11.29 8.49
N LYS A 191 13.89 -11.24 8.49
CA LYS A 191 14.68 -10.62 9.56
C LYS A 191 15.94 -9.99 8.99
N ARG A 192 16.56 -9.12 9.78
CA ARG A 192 17.90 -8.64 9.50
C ARG A 192 18.92 -9.70 9.90
N PHE A 193 19.76 -10.06 8.95
CA PHE A 193 20.78 -11.08 9.12
C PHE A 193 22.06 -10.48 9.71
N LYS A 194 22.62 -11.17 10.69
CA LYS A 194 23.94 -10.84 11.24
C LYS A 194 24.67 -12.12 11.64
N ARG A 195 25.79 -12.38 11.01
CA ARG A 195 26.65 -13.51 11.33
C ARG A 195 27.72 -13.11 12.34
N MET A 196 27.89 -13.91 13.37
CA MET A 196 28.90 -13.79 14.41
C MET A 196 29.61 -15.14 14.61
N GLY A 197 30.63 -15.41 13.78
CA GLY A 197 31.31 -16.71 13.78
C GLY A 197 30.38 -17.83 13.35
N ASP A 198 30.14 -18.77 14.26
CA ASP A 198 29.28 -19.96 14.04
C ASP A 198 27.81 -19.73 14.44
N VAL A 199 27.47 -18.51 14.86
CA VAL A 199 26.12 -18.10 15.26
C VAL A 199 25.57 -17.06 14.29
N VAL A 200 24.29 -17.18 13.99
CA VAL A 200 23.52 -16.21 13.24
C VAL A 200 22.51 -15.54 14.16
N ALA A 201 22.52 -14.21 14.21
CA ALA A 201 21.47 -13.42 14.81
C ALA A 201 20.46 -13.04 13.74
N LEU A 202 19.19 -13.36 13.95
CA LEU A 202 18.05 -12.92 13.17
C LEU A 202 17.35 -11.82 13.96
N GLU A 203 17.65 -10.57 13.59
CA GLU A 203 17.19 -9.38 14.32
C GLU A 203 15.87 -8.87 13.73
N ALA A 204 14.85 -8.68 14.57
CA ALA A 204 13.66 -7.93 14.21
C ALA A 204 13.97 -6.44 14.15
N ALA A 205 13.31 -5.71 13.27
CA ALA A 205 13.32 -4.25 13.27
C ALA A 205 12.08 -3.72 14.01
N ASN A 206 11.84 -4.24 15.21
CA ASN A 206 10.80 -3.83 16.13
C ASN A 206 11.23 -4.26 17.55
N PRO A 207 11.35 -3.34 18.52
CA PRO A 207 11.79 -3.65 19.89
C PRO A 207 10.87 -4.64 20.63
N GLY A 208 9.62 -4.82 20.18
CA GLY A 208 8.68 -5.80 20.73
C GLY A 208 9.03 -7.27 20.45
N TYR A 209 10.05 -7.50 19.62
CA TYR A 209 10.49 -8.84 19.22
C TYR A 209 11.94 -9.08 19.62
N GLU A 210 12.20 -10.24 20.19
CA GLU A 210 13.54 -10.65 20.58
C GLU A 210 14.39 -11.06 19.38
N THR A 211 15.70 -10.78 19.45
CA THR A 211 16.67 -11.29 18.49
C THR A 211 16.90 -12.77 18.72
N ARG A 212 16.74 -13.58 17.67
CA ARG A 212 16.98 -15.02 17.73
C ARG A 212 18.43 -15.33 17.40
N MET A 213 19.13 -15.94 18.34
CA MET A 213 20.52 -16.39 18.18
C MET A 213 20.51 -17.89 17.90
N LEU A 214 20.97 -18.29 16.72
CA LEU A 214 20.90 -19.70 16.27
C LEU A 214 22.26 -20.14 15.71
N PRO A 215 22.62 -21.42 15.89
CA PRO A 215 23.79 -22.00 15.19
C PRO A 215 23.61 -21.87 13.67
N ILE A 216 24.69 -21.58 12.94
CA ILE A 216 24.62 -21.35 11.49
C ILE A 216 24.04 -22.57 10.72
N GLY A 217 24.24 -23.79 11.21
CA GLY A 217 23.68 -25.00 10.61
C GLY A 217 22.16 -25.12 10.73
N HIS A 218 21.51 -24.33 11.59
CA HIS A 218 20.07 -24.34 11.80
C HIS A 218 19.35 -23.24 10.99
N VAL A 219 20.10 -22.35 10.31
CA VAL A 219 19.56 -21.24 9.53
C VAL A 219 19.98 -21.39 8.07
N LYS A 220 19.00 -21.43 7.19
CA LYS A 220 19.23 -21.44 5.75
C LYS A 220 18.66 -20.17 5.13
N VAL A 221 19.49 -19.35 4.52
CA VAL A 221 19.02 -18.17 3.75
C VAL A 221 18.35 -18.68 2.48
N GLN A 222 17.13 -18.23 2.21
CA GLN A 222 16.35 -18.56 1.02
C GLN A 222 16.35 -17.40 0.00
N GLY A 223 16.63 -16.19 0.47
CA GLY A 223 16.70 -15.04 -0.40
C GLY A 223 16.92 -13.75 0.36
N ARG A 224 17.24 -12.68 -0.38
CA ARG A 224 17.48 -11.34 0.12
C ARG A 224 16.46 -10.37 -0.43
N LEU A 225 16.00 -9.44 0.42
CA LEU A 225 15.13 -8.34 0.03
C LEU A 225 15.83 -7.44 -0.99
N VAL A 226 15.17 -7.17 -2.11
CA VAL A 226 15.65 -6.26 -3.17
C VAL A 226 14.67 -5.13 -3.48
N GLY A 227 13.41 -5.27 -3.07
CA GLY A 227 12.40 -4.25 -3.27
C GLY A 227 11.18 -4.43 -2.36
N LEU A 228 10.39 -3.37 -2.24
CA LEU A 228 9.15 -3.35 -1.48
C LEU A 228 8.09 -2.60 -2.30
N ILE A 229 6.89 -3.16 -2.32
CA ILE A 229 5.71 -2.57 -2.97
C ILE A 229 4.64 -2.39 -1.91
N ARG A 230 4.09 -1.20 -1.85
CA ARG A 230 2.97 -0.85 -0.99
C ARG A 230 1.83 -0.33 -1.85
N SER A 231 0.65 -0.91 -1.69
CA SER A 231 -0.59 -0.53 -2.37
C SER A 231 -1.44 0.39 -1.49
#